data_2867a72a505978e45e064c9075dd001e
#
_entry.id   2867a72a505978e45e064c9075dd001e
#
_cell.length_a   1.000
_cell.length_b   1.000
_cell.length_c   1.000
_cell.angle_alpha   90.00
_cell.angle_beta   90.00
_cell.angle_gamma   90.00
#
_symmetry.space_group_name_H-M   'P 1'
#
loop_
_entity.id
_entity.type
_entity.pdbx_description
1 polymer ?
#
loop_
_entity_poly.entity_id
_entity_poly.type
_entity_poly.pdbx_seq_one_letter_code
_entity_poly.pdbx_strand_id
1 'polypeptide(L)'
;MSKAPTNLTPDSKSNFLISGGGKGITADCAVALASAFQCQLTLFGRSALLEKEPSWAEGAWEEAELKQNALKAVTSQHGKLTPKELDHLVGAVLSSREIQRTLEKIQLAGGQAIYLQADIRNLDNLREVLSPIADQITGILHGAGALADKHLQDKQEKDFELVYGVKVDGLMNLLEIIPRINLQHLVLFSSVAAYYGNPGQADYSLSNEVLNKFAHFLQHTQPDVQVLSINWGPWDGGMVSPQLRKILKRKNVGLISRQEGPETLIHLLSGDVPHQPQWVVGSPLPVPVHGLENPPDSFRIYRQLSLAENPFLVDHVIGGQAVLPTVCAVAWMINSCEDLFPGYQFSAVSDYRVFKGIVFNNDLSEEYQLDINLHKRGKQALTLKARISSQSKDGKQQQHYQAEITLRRSTLEAPAPVAADFQQHEAIPGDRLYGDQTLFHGASFQGVEAVLNHSPAGLTTRCHLPRLTRKQMGQFSARSFNPFWADVHLQSLLIWAHLYQDSVGLPLKIAGGTQYRPLEFGQTSYVTMAVRSSSNHTLVADVTSHDKQGRIFSQVSGAEITLSHRLEPLFRQNQLESAAV
;
A
#
# COMPACT_ATOMS: atom_id res chain seq x y z
N MET A 1 25.42 -6.92 5.49
CA MET A 1 25.09 -8.35 5.53
C MET A 1 24.01 -8.52 6.58
N SER A 2 22.74 -8.69 6.20
CA SER A 2 21.67 -9.02 7.14
C SER A 2 21.95 -10.43 7.67
N LYS A 3 21.97 -10.59 9.00
CA LYS A 3 21.96 -11.94 9.60
C LYS A 3 20.75 -12.70 9.03
N ALA A 4 20.96 -13.93 8.61
CA ALA A 4 19.86 -14.83 8.30
C ALA A 4 18.95 -14.91 9.54
N PRO A 5 17.62 -14.87 9.39
CA PRO A 5 16.71 -14.97 10.52
C PRO A 5 17.03 -16.25 11.30
N THR A 6 17.21 -16.11 12.59
CA THR A 6 17.38 -17.25 13.50
C THR A 6 16.07 -18.04 13.47
N ASN A 7 16.13 -19.28 13.03
CA ASN A 7 14.97 -20.16 13.03
C ASN A 7 14.68 -20.55 14.48
N LEU A 8 13.81 -19.79 15.14
CA LEU A 8 13.39 -20.02 16.51
C LEU A 8 12.26 -21.06 16.48
N THR A 9 12.51 -22.25 17.06
CA THR A 9 11.44 -23.24 17.27
C THR A 9 10.88 -23.02 18.68
N PRO A 10 9.56 -22.97 18.87
CA PRO A 10 8.97 -22.90 20.21
C PRO A 10 9.40 -24.10 21.07
N ASP A 11 9.47 -23.91 22.38
CA ASP A 11 9.83 -24.92 23.38
C ASP A 11 8.94 -24.81 24.64
N SER A 12 9.27 -25.60 25.67
CA SER A 12 8.53 -25.62 26.93
C SER A 12 8.64 -24.33 27.76
N LYS A 13 9.54 -23.41 27.39
CA LYS A 13 9.69 -22.09 28.03
C LYS A 13 8.88 -21.02 27.27
N SER A 14 8.44 -21.35 26.08
CA SER A 14 7.61 -20.45 25.29
C SER A 14 6.25 -20.25 25.94
N ASN A 15 5.78 -19.01 26.00
CA ASN A 15 4.45 -18.65 26.53
C ASN A 15 3.69 -17.85 25.45
N PHE A 16 2.66 -18.48 24.89
CA PHE A 16 1.84 -17.88 23.83
C PHE A 16 0.56 -17.25 24.36
N LEU A 17 0.38 -15.97 24.03
CA LEU A 17 -0.90 -15.28 24.13
C LEU A 17 -1.74 -15.54 22.87
N ILE A 18 -2.90 -16.18 23.01
CA ILE A 18 -3.72 -16.62 21.87
C ILE A 18 -5.08 -15.93 21.87
N SER A 19 -5.29 -15.00 20.95
CA SER A 19 -6.57 -14.34 20.76
C SER A 19 -7.54 -15.25 20.01
N GLY A 20 -8.76 -15.40 20.53
CA GLY A 20 -9.76 -16.31 19.97
C GLY A 20 -9.45 -17.79 20.20
N GLY A 21 -8.47 -18.11 21.06
CA GLY A 21 -7.98 -19.47 21.30
C GLY A 21 -8.91 -20.38 22.11
N GLY A 22 -9.98 -19.87 22.66
CA GLY A 22 -10.89 -20.67 23.50
C GLY A 22 -11.79 -21.64 22.73
N LYS A 23 -12.02 -21.41 21.43
CA LYS A 23 -13.01 -22.14 20.62
C LYS A 23 -12.58 -22.29 19.17
N GLY A 24 -13.20 -23.23 18.46
CA GLY A 24 -13.06 -23.40 17.01
C GLY A 24 -11.67 -23.76 16.53
N ILE A 25 -11.29 -23.32 15.33
CA ILE A 25 -10.03 -23.67 14.66
C ILE A 25 -8.79 -23.16 15.42
N THR A 26 -8.89 -22.00 16.05
CA THR A 26 -7.78 -21.45 16.84
C THR A 26 -7.52 -22.28 18.09
N ALA A 27 -8.57 -22.85 18.69
CA ALA A 27 -8.45 -23.77 19.80
C ALA A 27 -7.78 -25.10 19.38
N ASP A 28 -8.12 -25.64 18.21
CA ASP A 28 -7.44 -26.83 17.68
C ASP A 28 -5.94 -26.57 17.46
N CYS A 29 -5.59 -25.39 16.96
CA CYS A 29 -4.20 -24.96 16.82
C CYS A 29 -3.49 -24.79 18.19
N ALA A 30 -4.21 -24.28 19.21
CA ALA A 30 -3.68 -24.17 20.57
C ALA A 30 -3.38 -25.54 21.20
N VAL A 31 -4.27 -26.52 21.00
CA VAL A 31 -4.04 -27.90 21.45
C VAL A 31 -2.81 -28.50 20.75
N ALA A 32 -2.67 -28.28 19.45
CA ALA A 32 -1.51 -28.77 18.69
C ALA A 32 -0.18 -28.13 19.15
N LEU A 33 -0.18 -26.81 19.44
CA LEU A 33 0.98 -26.12 20.02
C LEU A 33 1.38 -26.74 21.37
N ALA A 34 0.41 -26.99 22.23
CA ALA A 34 0.63 -27.65 23.52
C ALA A 34 1.23 -29.05 23.34
N SER A 35 0.68 -29.84 22.41
CA SER A 35 1.15 -31.19 22.12
C SER A 35 2.56 -31.23 21.57
N ALA A 36 2.88 -30.31 20.62
CA ALA A 36 4.18 -30.32 19.94
C ALA A 36 5.31 -29.73 20.79
N PHE A 37 5.04 -28.68 21.54
CA PHE A 37 6.08 -27.89 22.20
C PHE A 37 5.98 -27.88 23.73
N GLN A 38 4.90 -28.41 24.30
CA GLN A 38 4.62 -28.44 25.74
C GLN A 38 4.73 -27.03 26.37
N CYS A 39 4.40 -26.01 25.60
CA CYS A 39 4.49 -24.61 25.96
C CYS A 39 3.33 -24.16 26.88
N GLN A 40 3.49 -22.96 27.47
CA GLN A 40 2.44 -22.32 28.23
C GLN A 40 1.53 -21.52 27.29
N LEU A 41 0.23 -21.52 27.57
CA LEU A 41 -0.76 -20.85 26.73
C LEU A 41 -1.67 -19.95 27.58
N THR A 42 -1.77 -18.70 27.19
CA THR A 42 -2.80 -17.78 27.71
C THR A 42 -3.83 -17.56 26.60
N LEU A 43 -4.98 -18.22 26.71
CA LEU A 43 -6.09 -18.08 25.78
C LEU A 43 -6.96 -16.91 26.24
N PHE A 44 -7.47 -16.11 25.30
CA PHE A 44 -8.44 -15.10 25.66
C PHE A 44 -9.49 -14.85 24.56
N GLY A 45 -10.64 -14.33 24.99
CA GLY A 45 -11.75 -13.98 24.11
C GLY A 45 -12.91 -13.35 24.87
N ARG A 46 -13.95 -12.95 24.15
CA ARG A 46 -15.11 -12.24 24.74
C ARG A 46 -16.06 -13.10 25.56
N SER A 47 -16.07 -14.41 25.31
CA SER A 47 -16.98 -15.32 26.00
C SER A 47 -16.52 -15.52 27.43
N ALA A 48 -17.44 -15.50 28.39
CA ALA A 48 -17.13 -15.83 29.78
C ALA A 48 -16.88 -17.34 29.93
N LEU A 49 -15.93 -17.70 30.77
CA LEU A 49 -15.82 -19.05 31.32
C LEU A 49 -16.61 -19.08 32.65
N LEU A 50 -17.70 -19.82 32.64
CA LEU A 50 -18.57 -19.92 33.80
C LEU A 50 -17.93 -20.82 34.87
N GLU A 51 -17.77 -20.31 36.08
CA GLU A 51 -17.29 -21.12 37.22
C GLU A 51 -18.30 -22.24 37.58
N LYS A 52 -19.61 -21.97 37.42
CA LYS A 52 -20.69 -22.91 37.62
C LYS A 52 -21.75 -22.68 36.55
N GLU A 53 -22.20 -23.78 35.95
CA GLU A 53 -23.31 -23.73 35.02
C GLU A 53 -24.62 -23.40 35.72
N PRO A 54 -25.54 -22.69 35.05
CA PRO A 54 -26.90 -22.52 35.56
C PRO A 54 -27.58 -23.87 35.75
N SER A 55 -28.42 -24.02 36.79
CA SER A 55 -29.12 -25.27 37.11
C SER A 55 -29.98 -25.81 35.97
N TRP A 56 -30.52 -24.92 35.12
CA TRP A 56 -31.28 -25.32 33.93
C TRP A 56 -30.43 -25.98 32.84
N ALA A 57 -29.12 -25.84 32.88
CA ALA A 57 -28.21 -26.42 31.92
C ALA A 57 -27.66 -27.80 32.35
N GLU A 58 -27.82 -28.15 33.62
CA GLU A 58 -27.34 -29.43 34.16
C GLU A 58 -27.98 -30.61 33.45
N GLY A 59 -27.14 -31.53 32.95
CA GLY A 59 -27.60 -32.76 32.26
C GLY A 59 -28.08 -32.56 30.82
N ALA A 60 -28.25 -31.33 30.34
CA ALA A 60 -28.66 -31.05 28.98
C ALA A 60 -27.42 -30.84 28.07
N TRP A 61 -27.33 -31.58 26.97
CA TRP A 61 -26.18 -31.53 26.04
C TRP A 61 -26.54 -30.94 24.68
N GLU A 62 -27.76 -31.15 24.24
CA GLU A 62 -28.26 -30.67 22.97
C GLU A 62 -28.75 -29.22 23.08
N GLU A 63 -28.43 -28.39 22.06
CA GLU A 63 -28.82 -26.97 22.02
C GLU A 63 -30.33 -26.77 22.15
N ALA A 64 -31.11 -27.65 21.52
CA ALA A 64 -32.57 -27.61 21.59
C ALA A 64 -33.08 -27.85 23.02
N GLU A 65 -32.49 -28.78 23.75
CA GLU A 65 -32.81 -29.10 25.15
C GLU A 65 -32.41 -27.93 26.07
N LEU A 66 -31.23 -27.37 25.88
CA LEU A 66 -30.76 -26.17 26.60
C LEU A 66 -31.72 -24.99 26.39
N LYS A 67 -32.17 -24.74 25.17
CA LYS A 67 -33.15 -23.69 24.86
C LYS A 67 -34.49 -23.93 25.57
N GLN A 68 -34.97 -25.17 25.57
CA GLN A 68 -36.21 -25.53 26.24
C GLN A 68 -36.13 -25.34 27.77
N ASN A 69 -35.03 -25.79 28.37
CA ASN A 69 -34.80 -25.68 29.81
C ASN A 69 -34.62 -24.22 30.25
N ALA A 70 -33.81 -23.45 29.52
CA ALA A 70 -33.60 -22.01 29.76
C ALA A 70 -34.95 -21.25 29.68
N LEU A 71 -35.76 -21.53 28.64
CA LEU A 71 -37.05 -20.90 28.47
C LEU A 71 -37.97 -21.19 29.67
N LYS A 72 -38.09 -22.46 30.12
CA LYS A 72 -38.87 -22.85 31.28
C LYS A 72 -38.41 -22.16 32.57
N ALA A 73 -37.10 -22.17 32.83
CA ALA A 73 -36.51 -21.61 34.05
C ALA A 73 -36.69 -20.10 34.16
N VAL A 74 -36.43 -19.36 33.07
CA VAL A 74 -36.52 -17.89 33.10
C VAL A 74 -37.96 -17.38 33.02
N THR A 75 -38.84 -18.05 32.24
CA THR A 75 -40.27 -17.66 32.16
C THR A 75 -40.97 -17.80 33.51
N SER A 76 -40.54 -18.76 34.33
CA SER A 76 -41.10 -18.94 35.69
C SER A 76 -40.65 -17.86 36.69
N GLN A 77 -39.57 -17.14 36.42
CA GLN A 77 -38.96 -16.16 37.34
C GLN A 77 -39.09 -14.70 36.89
N HIS A 78 -38.98 -14.41 35.60
CA HIS A 78 -38.74 -13.04 35.09
C HIS A 78 -39.60 -12.63 33.86
N GLY A 79 -40.57 -13.41 33.42
CA GLY A 79 -41.42 -13.04 32.28
C GLY A 79 -40.92 -13.56 30.92
N LYS A 80 -41.40 -12.95 29.81
CA LYS A 80 -41.13 -13.44 28.45
C LYS A 80 -39.69 -13.12 28.01
N LEU A 81 -38.93 -14.14 27.61
CA LEU A 81 -37.66 -13.98 26.92
C LEU A 81 -37.86 -13.72 25.41
N THR A 82 -37.10 -12.82 24.86
CA THR A 82 -36.97 -12.69 23.40
C THR A 82 -36.12 -13.83 22.85
N PRO A 83 -36.29 -14.24 21.57
CA PRO A 83 -35.43 -15.24 20.94
C PRO A 83 -33.94 -14.90 21.04
N LYS A 84 -33.59 -13.62 20.93
CA LYS A 84 -32.19 -13.13 21.01
C LYS A 84 -31.59 -13.31 22.41
N GLU A 85 -32.34 -13.05 23.46
CA GLU A 85 -31.92 -13.26 24.84
C GLU A 85 -31.74 -14.74 25.16
N LEU A 86 -32.66 -15.59 24.67
CA LEU A 86 -32.55 -17.03 24.79
C LEU A 86 -31.29 -17.57 24.10
N ASP A 87 -31.05 -17.16 22.85
CA ASP A 87 -29.84 -17.53 22.11
C ASP A 87 -28.55 -17.05 22.81
N HIS A 88 -28.58 -15.87 23.43
CA HIS A 88 -27.45 -15.36 24.21
C HIS A 88 -27.17 -16.20 25.46
N LEU A 89 -28.19 -16.56 26.23
CA LEU A 89 -28.04 -17.39 27.44
C LEU A 89 -27.50 -18.78 27.12
N VAL A 90 -28.09 -19.45 26.13
CA VAL A 90 -27.67 -20.80 25.72
C VAL A 90 -26.29 -20.74 25.09
N GLY A 91 -26.00 -19.72 24.27
CA GLY A 91 -24.70 -19.50 23.66
C GLY A 91 -23.58 -19.27 24.68
N ALA A 92 -23.86 -18.63 25.81
CA ALA A 92 -22.92 -18.47 26.93
C ALA A 92 -22.51 -19.83 27.53
N VAL A 93 -23.48 -20.71 27.81
CA VAL A 93 -23.22 -22.05 28.35
C VAL A 93 -22.41 -22.89 27.35
N LEU A 94 -22.85 -22.95 26.09
CA LEU A 94 -22.16 -23.71 25.05
C LEU A 94 -20.73 -23.22 24.85
N SER A 95 -20.55 -21.89 24.86
CA SER A 95 -19.20 -21.28 24.74
C SER A 95 -18.31 -21.63 25.94
N SER A 96 -18.85 -21.60 27.17
CA SER A 96 -18.10 -21.97 28.37
C SER A 96 -17.66 -23.44 28.33
N ARG A 97 -18.54 -24.33 27.93
CA ARG A 97 -18.24 -25.77 27.76
C ARG A 97 -17.15 -26.01 26.73
N GLU A 98 -17.21 -25.30 25.61
CA GLU A 98 -16.19 -25.42 24.54
C GLU A 98 -14.83 -24.95 25.04
N ILE A 99 -14.77 -23.80 25.74
CA ILE A 99 -13.54 -23.28 26.35
C ILE A 99 -12.98 -24.29 27.36
N GLN A 100 -13.81 -24.83 28.23
CA GLN A 100 -13.38 -25.79 29.24
C GLN A 100 -12.81 -27.07 28.59
N ARG A 101 -13.47 -27.60 27.58
CA ARG A 101 -12.97 -28.74 26.81
C ARG A 101 -11.63 -28.44 26.13
N THR A 102 -11.43 -27.20 25.68
CA THR A 102 -10.15 -26.77 25.10
C THR A 102 -9.04 -26.80 26.14
N LEU A 103 -9.27 -26.26 27.33
CA LEU A 103 -8.32 -26.28 28.44
C LEU A 103 -7.96 -27.70 28.85
N GLU A 104 -8.96 -28.59 28.99
CA GLU A 104 -8.78 -30.01 29.29
C GLU A 104 -7.92 -30.72 28.23
N LYS A 105 -8.20 -30.48 26.94
CA LYS A 105 -7.41 -31.05 25.83
C LYS A 105 -5.95 -30.57 25.84
N ILE A 106 -5.71 -29.29 26.15
CA ILE A 106 -4.36 -28.74 26.27
C ILE A 106 -3.61 -29.41 27.42
N GLN A 107 -4.26 -29.59 28.57
CA GLN A 107 -3.70 -30.28 29.72
C GLN A 107 -3.38 -31.75 29.40
N LEU A 108 -4.28 -32.45 28.74
CA LEU A 108 -4.07 -33.84 28.29
C LEU A 108 -2.93 -33.96 27.26
N ALA A 109 -2.71 -32.92 26.47
CA ALA A 109 -1.61 -32.84 25.52
C ALA A 109 -0.25 -32.50 26.16
N GLY A 110 -0.18 -32.30 27.48
CA GLY A 110 1.04 -32.00 28.22
C GLY A 110 1.38 -30.52 28.35
N GLY A 111 0.54 -29.63 27.85
CA GLY A 111 0.69 -28.17 28.00
C GLY A 111 -0.03 -27.63 29.23
N GLN A 112 0.16 -26.35 29.50
CA GLN A 112 -0.55 -25.60 30.53
C GLN A 112 -1.29 -24.43 29.89
N ALA A 113 -2.56 -24.23 30.27
CA ALA A 113 -3.32 -23.12 29.73
C ALA A 113 -4.21 -22.46 30.78
N ILE A 114 -4.33 -21.15 30.66
CA ILE A 114 -5.34 -20.34 31.36
C ILE A 114 -6.22 -19.66 30.32
N TYR A 115 -7.45 -19.31 30.72
CA TYR A 115 -8.36 -18.54 29.89
C TYR A 115 -8.73 -17.23 30.57
N LEU A 116 -8.65 -16.12 29.83
CA LEU A 116 -9.00 -14.78 30.28
C LEU A 116 -10.14 -14.22 29.43
N GLN A 117 -11.10 -13.58 30.08
CA GLN A 117 -12.18 -12.90 29.35
C GLN A 117 -11.77 -11.46 29.03
N ALA A 118 -11.64 -11.13 27.75
CA ALA A 118 -11.34 -9.77 27.29
C ALA A 118 -11.87 -9.52 25.86
N ASP A 119 -12.27 -8.27 25.57
CA ASP A 119 -12.53 -7.83 24.19
C ASP A 119 -11.25 -7.21 23.61
N ILE A 120 -10.72 -7.81 22.57
CA ILE A 120 -9.47 -7.37 21.92
C ILE A 120 -9.51 -5.93 21.42
N ARG A 121 -10.70 -5.36 21.18
CA ARG A 121 -10.89 -3.97 20.75
C ARG A 121 -10.87 -2.96 21.89
N ASN A 122 -11.02 -3.42 23.12
CA ASN A 122 -11.02 -2.55 24.31
C ASN A 122 -9.65 -2.58 24.98
N LEU A 123 -8.84 -1.56 24.68
CA LEU A 123 -7.45 -1.45 25.17
C LEU A 123 -7.37 -1.39 26.69
N ASP A 124 -8.29 -0.68 27.36
CA ASP A 124 -8.28 -0.55 28.82
C ASP A 124 -8.58 -1.89 29.50
N ASN A 125 -9.58 -2.61 29.02
CA ASN A 125 -9.90 -3.96 29.51
C ASN A 125 -8.74 -4.94 29.24
N LEU A 126 -8.11 -4.86 28.06
CA LEU A 126 -6.94 -5.68 27.76
C LEU A 126 -5.76 -5.36 28.68
N ARG A 127 -5.48 -4.09 28.98
CA ARG A 127 -4.43 -3.70 29.91
C ARG A 127 -4.66 -4.23 31.30
N GLU A 128 -5.88 -4.09 31.82
CA GLU A 128 -6.26 -4.62 33.13
C GLU A 128 -5.99 -6.13 33.23
N VAL A 129 -6.36 -6.87 32.19
CA VAL A 129 -6.31 -8.34 32.20
C VAL A 129 -4.91 -8.87 31.86
N LEU A 130 -4.18 -8.24 30.95
CA LEU A 130 -2.91 -8.75 30.42
C LEU A 130 -1.65 -8.16 31.07
N SER A 131 -1.68 -6.94 31.63
CA SER A 131 -0.50 -6.33 32.26
C SER A 131 0.17 -7.21 33.32
N PRO A 132 -0.56 -7.95 34.16
CA PRO A 132 0.05 -8.81 35.18
C PRO A 132 0.94 -9.94 34.62
N ILE A 133 0.72 -10.33 33.35
CA ILE A 133 1.40 -11.45 32.69
C ILE A 133 2.21 -11.02 31.47
N ALA A 134 2.16 -9.75 31.09
CA ALA A 134 2.72 -9.24 29.83
C ALA A 134 4.21 -9.56 29.67
N ASP A 135 5.00 -9.46 30.74
CA ASP A 135 6.44 -9.74 30.74
C ASP A 135 6.79 -11.22 30.54
N GLN A 136 5.83 -12.12 30.74
CA GLN A 136 6.02 -13.56 30.59
C GLN A 136 5.69 -14.04 29.17
N ILE A 137 5.05 -13.22 28.35
CA ILE A 137 4.63 -13.57 27.00
C ILE A 137 5.81 -13.50 26.04
N THR A 138 6.10 -14.60 25.37
CA THR A 138 7.18 -14.72 24.37
C THR A 138 6.64 -14.93 22.97
N GLY A 139 5.35 -15.27 22.82
CA GLY A 139 4.69 -15.47 21.53
C GLY A 139 3.27 -14.91 21.51
N ILE A 140 2.84 -14.43 20.36
CA ILE A 140 1.45 -14.04 20.10
C ILE A 140 0.92 -14.87 18.92
N LEU A 141 -0.24 -15.53 19.11
CA LEU A 141 -1.03 -16.08 18.02
C LEU A 141 -2.34 -15.29 17.93
N HIS A 142 -2.45 -14.49 16.89
CA HIS A 142 -3.62 -13.66 16.67
C HIS A 142 -4.62 -14.38 15.73
N GLY A 143 -5.55 -15.14 16.33
CA GLY A 143 -6.60 -15.90 15.64
C GLY A 143 -7.98 -15.26 15.71
N ALA A 144 -8.17 -14.19 16.47
CA ALA A 144 -9.45 -13.50 16.56
C ALA A 144 -9.88 -12.92 15.20
N GLY A 145 -11.17 -12.99 14.89
CA GLY A 145 -11.75 -12.45 13.68
C GLY A 145 -13.26 -12.26 13.79
N ALA A 146 -13.78 -11.40 12.94
CA ALA A 146 -15.21 -11.16 12.77
C ALA A 146 -15.55 -11.11 11.28
N LEU A 147 -16.80 -11.39 10.94
CA LEU A 147 -17.35 -11.28 9.59
C LEU A 147 -18.54 -10.31 9.60
N ALA A 148 -18.62 -9.49 8.56
CA ALA A 148 -19.75 -8.62 8.27
C ALA A 148 -20.01 -8.61 6.75
N ASP A 149 -20.16 -9.83 6.17
CA ASP A 149 -20.20 -10.04 4.73
C ASP A 149 -21.37 -9.31 4.08
N LYS A 150 -21.06 -8.33 3.23
CA LYS A 150 -22.00 -7.53 2.44
C LYS A 150 -21.30 -7.03 1.20
N HIS A 151 -22.03 -6.84 0.11
CA HIS A 151 -21.48 -6.14 -1.05
C HIS A 151 -21.07 -4.71 -0.68
N LEU A 152 -20.08 -4.15 -1.35
CA LEU A 152 -19.48 -2.86 -0.99
C LEU A 152 -20.51 -1.73 -0.92
N GLN A 153 -21.48 -1.72 -1.83
CA GLN A 153 -22.59 -0.76 -1.88
C GLN A 153 -23.55 -0.83 -0.68
N ASP A 154 -23.62 -1.98 0.00
CA ASP A 154 -24.52 -2.21 1.14
C ASP A 154 -23.77 -2.17 2.48
N LYS A 155 -22.43 -2.01 2.43
CA LYS A 155 -21.58 -2.03 3.61
C LYS A 155 -21.65 -0.69 4.35
N GLN A 156 -21.75 -0.76 5.67
CA GLN A 156 -21.78 0.40 6.54
C GLN A 156 -20.46 0.53 7.31
N GLU A 157 -20.11 1.73 7.75
CA GLU A 157 -18.91 2.00 8.54
C GLU A 157 -18.76 1.07 9.73
N LYS A 158 -19.84 0.84 10.50
CA LYS A 158 -19.84 -0.11 11.63
C LYS A 158 -19.48 -1.55 11.25
N ASP A 159 -19.78 -1.98 10.00
CA ASP A 159 -19.42 -3.32 9.52
C ASP A 159 -17.90 -3.38 9.31
N PHE A 160 -17.33 -2.31 8.75
CA PHE A 160 -15.89 -2.16 8.56
C PHE A 160 -15.16 -2.08 9.91
N GLU A 161 -15.61 -1.21 10.81
CA GLU A 161 -15.03 -1.05 12.16
C GLU A 161 -15.06 -2.35 12.96
N LEU A 162 -16.12 -3.16 12.84
CA LEU A 162 -16.20 -4.46 13.50
C LEU A 162 -15.08 -5.39 13.01
N VAL A 163 -14.89 -5.51 11.71
CA VAL A 163 -13.94 -6.46 11.12
C VAL A 163 -12.51 -5.97 11.29
N TYR A 164 -12.27 -4.71 10.94
CA TYR A 164 -10.96 -4.06 11.03
C TYR A 164 -10.50 -3.95 12.48
N GLY A 165 -11.38 -3.49 13.37
CA GLY A 165 -11.11 -3.34 14.78
C GLY A 165 -10.71 -4.64 15.49
N VAL A 166 -11.31 -5.80 15.12
CA VAL A 166 -10.88 -7.08 15.69
C VAL A 166 -9.52 -7.53 15.14
N LYS A 167 -9.29 -7.36 13.82
CA LYS A 167 -8.09 -7.88 13.15
C LYS A 167 -6.89 -6.96 13.30
N VAL A 168 -7.05 -5.68 13.04
CA VAL A 168 -5.92 -4.73 12.95
C VAL A 168 -5.75 -3.98 14.27
N ASP A 169 -6.78 -3.28 14.74
CA ASP A 169 -6.66 -2.53 16.00
C ASP A 169 -6.42 -3.48 17.17
N GLY A 170 -7.05 -4.68 17.14
CA GLY A 170 -6.82 -5.72 18.13
C GLY A 170 -5.35 -6.18 18.18
N LEU A 171 -4.71 -6.39 17.03
CA LEU A 171 -3.28 -6.69 16.98
C LEU A 171 -2.44 -5.53 17.54
N MET A 172 -2.77 -4.28 17.17
CA MET A 172 -2.05 -3.11 17.67
C MET A 172 -2.17 -2.98 19.19
N ASN A 173 -3.35 -3.22 19.74
CA ASN A 173 -3.58 -3.24 21.19
C ASN A 173 -2.72 -4.29 21.91
N LEU A 174 -2.58 -5.50 21.34
CA LEU A 174 -1.71 -6.53 21.92
C LEU A 174 -0.24 -6.11 21.91
N LEU A 175 0.22 -5.54 20.79
CA LEU A 175 1.61 -5.10 20.63
C LEU A 175 1.94 -3.84 21.44
N GLU A 176 0.94 -3.10 21.91
CA GLU A 176 1.11 -1.98 22.84
C GLU A 176 1.32 -2.48 24.29
N ILE A 177 0.65 -3.57 24.67
CA ILE A 177 0.70 -4.13 26.03
C ILE A 177 1.90 -5.08 26.20
N ILE A 178 2.16 -5.93 25.22
CA ILE A 178 3.23 -6.94 25.31
C ILE A 178 4.57 -6.32 24.94
N PRO A 179 5.60 -6.38 25.83
CA PRO A 179 6.91 -5.82 25.55
C PRO A 179 7.56 -6.49 24.33
N ARG A 180 7.88 -5.72 23.32
CA ARG A 180 8.47 -6.24 22.07
C ARG A 180 9.83 -6.91 22.27
N ILE A 181 10.56 -6.55 23.33
CA ILE A 181 11.85 -7.13 23.66
C ILE A 181 11.74 -8.62 24.05
N ASN A 182 10.57 -9.05 24.54
CA ASN A 182 10.31 -10.42 24.96
C ASN A 182 9.72 -11.28 23.81
N LEU A 183 9.27 -10.63 22.73
CA LEU A 183 8.56 -11.30 21.66
C LEU A 183 9.53 -12.09 20.77
N GLN A 184 9.36 -13.40 20.73
CA GLN A 184 10.10 -14.35 19.89
C GLN A 184 9.27 -14.83 18.70
N HIS A 185 7.94 -14.95 18.87
CA HIS A 185 7.04 -15.47 17.85
C HIS A 185 5.81 -14.57 17.66
N LEU A 186 5.48 -14.25 16.41
CA LEU A 186 4.23 -13.62 16.04
C LEU A 186 3.54 -14.41 14.93
N VAL A 187 2.42 -15.05 15.26
CA VAL A 187 1.60 -15.82 14.31
C VAL A 187 0.30 -15.07 14.06
N LEU A 188 0.03 -14.74 12.80
CA LEU A 188 -1.15 -14.01 12.37
C LEU A 188 -2.03 -14.91 11.51
N PHE A 189 -3.28 -15.14 11.92
CA PHE A 189 -4.27 -15.86 11.12
C PHE A 189 -4.88 -14.89 10.12
N SER A 190 -4.32 -14.88 8.92
CA SER A 190 -4.82 -14.18 7.76
C SER A 190 -5.77 -15.10 6.95
N SER A 191 -6.09 -14.75 5.73
CA SER A 191 -7.03 -15.49 4.88
C SER A 191 -6.60 -15.45 3.42
N VAL A 192 -6.92 -16.51 2.67
CA VAL A 192 -6.82 -16.50 1.20
C VAL A 192 -7.68 -15.39 0.56
N ALA A 193 -8.69 -14.89 1.29
CA ALA A 193 -9.46 -13.73 0.86
C ALA A 193 -8.61 -12.45 0.75
N ALA A 194 -7.55 -12.31 1.56
CA ALA A 194 -6.58 -11.22 1.42
C ALA A 194 -5.76 -11.35 0.14
N TYR A 195 -5.40 -12.58 -0.22
CA TYR A 195 -4.53 -12.85 -1.36
C TYR A 195 -5.28 -12.85 -2.70
N TYR A 196 -6.49 -13.46 -2.74
CA TYR A 196 -7.27 -13.63 -3.96
C TYR A 196 -8.45 -12.64 -4.06
N GLY A 197 -8.82 -11.95 -2.99
CA GLY A 197 -10.09 -11.26 -2.86
C GLY A 197 -11.26 -12.23 -2.65
N ASN A 198 -12.38 -11.72 -2.13
CA ASN A 198 -13.63 -12.48 -2.08
C ASN A 198 -14.83 -11.51 -2.16
N PRO A 199 -15.75 -11.68 -3.12
CA PRO A 199 -16.95 -10.84 -3.21
C PRO A 199 -17.73 -10.79 -1.89
N GLY A 200 -18.10 -9.58 -1.46
CA GLY A 200 -18.79 -9.34 -0.19
C GLY A 200 -17.89 -9.21 1.04
N GLN A 201 -16.58 -9.44 0.91
CA GLN A 201 -15.61 -9.42 2.01
C GLN A 201 -14.52 -8.34 1.85
N ALA A 202 -14.86 -7.16 1.35
CA ALA A 202 -13.89 -6.10 1.12
C ALA A 202 -13.14 -5.68 2.40
N ASP A 203 -13.85 -5.49 3.51
CA ASP A 203 -13.29 -5.22 4.85
C ASP A 203 -12.45 -6.37 5.39
N TYR A 204 -12.93 -7.60 5.24
CA TYR A 204 -12.22 -8.81 5.69
C TYR A 204 -10.94 -9.04 4.88
N SER A 205 -11.01 -8.91 3.55
CA SER A 205 -9.85 -9.01 2.67
C SER A 205 -8.81 -7.95 2.98
N LEU A 206 -9.23 -6.68 3.13
CA LEU A 206 -8.35 -5.57 3.48
C LEU A 206 -7.69 -5.77 4.84
N SER A 207 -8.46 -6.11 5.88
CA SER A 207 -7.94 -6.30 7.23
C SER A 207 -6.89 -7.42 7.29
N ASN A 208 -7.14 -8.54 6.60
CA ASN A 208 -6.19 -9.64 6.54
C ASN A 208 -4.94 -9.28 5.70
N GLU A 209 -5.08 -8.46 4.64
CA GLU A 209 -3.91 -8.00 3.88
C GLU A 209 -3.06 -7.01 4.68
N VAL A 210 -3.65 -6.20 5.55
CA VAL A 210 -2.88 -5.38 6.51
C VAL A 210 -2.03 -6.28 7.41
N LEU A 211 -2.56 -7.41 7.91
CA LEU A 211 -1.77 -8.38 8.69
C LEU A 211 -0.60 -8.93 7.88
N ASN A 212 -0.81 -9.28 6.61
CA ASN A 212 0.25 -9.77 5.73
C ASN A 212 1.37 -8.72 5.56
N LYS A 213 1.01 -7.48 5.25
CA LYS A 213 2.00 -6.39 5.10
C LYS A 213 2.73 -6.08 6.41
N PHE A 214 2.01 -6.14 7.52
CA PHE A 214 2.60 -5.96 8.85
C PHE A 214 3.61 -7.08 9.17
N ALA A 215 3.33 -8.33 8.82
CA ALA A 215 4.26 -9.44 8.99
C ALA A 215 5.59 -9.20 8.24
N HIS A 216 5.53 -8.77 6.98
CA HIS A 216 6.73 -8.42 6.22
C HIS A 216 7.49 -7.23 6.82
N PHE A 217 6.75 -6.19 7.25
CA PHE A 217 7.35 -5.03 7.90
C PHE A 217 8.08 -5.41 9.20
N LEU A 218 7.42 -6.18 10.07
CA LEU A 218 8.00 -6.57 11.35
C LEU A 218 9.21 -7.49 11.16
N GLN A 219 9.13 -8.47 10.27
CA GLN A 219 10.25 -9.35 9.96
C GLN A 219 11.48 -8.58 9.44
N HIS A 220 11.26 -7.51 8.68
CA HIS A 220 12.34 -6.65 8.19
C HIS A 220 12.94 -5.77 9.29
N THR A 221 12.11 -5.24 10.18
CA THR A 221 12.54 -4.32 11.24
C THR A 221 13.02 -5.02 12.52
N GLN A 222 12.57 -6.25 12.77
CA GLN A 222 12.91 -7.08 13.91
C GLN A 222 13.24 -8.50 13.45
N PRO A 223 14.41 -8.72 12.84
CA PRO A 223 14.79 -10.01 12.23
C PRO A 223 14.93 -11.15 13.26
N ASP A 224 15.07 -10.83 14.54
CA ASP A 224 15.18 -11.80 15.63
C ASP A 224 13.81 -12.36 16.08
N VAL A 225 12.69 -11.80 15.61
CA VAL A 225 11.34 -12.32 15.84
C VAL A 225 10.93 -13.22 14.66
N GLN A 226 10.49 -14.43 14.95
CA GLN A 226 9.86 -15.29 13.94
C GLN A 226 8.44 -14.81 13.67
N VAL A 227 8.21 -14.19 12.50
CA VAL A 227 6.89 -13.68 12.11
C VAL A 227 6.28 -14.58 11.04
N LEU A 228 5.02 -14.98 11.24
CA LEU A 228 4.30 -15.89 10.37
C LEU A 228 2.86 -15.40 10.14
N SER A 229 2.54 -14.89 8.97
CA SER A 229 1.17 -14.63 8.54
C SER A 229 0.68 -15.75 7.64
N ILE A 230 -0.38 -16.45 8.06
CA ILE A 230 -0.93 -17.59 7.32
C ILE A 230 -2.25 -17.21 6.67
N ASN A 231 -2.26 -17.15 5.35
CA ASN A 231 -3.47 -16.96 4.55
C ASN A 231 -4.21 -18.30 4.44
N TRP A 232 -5.04 -18.57 5.44
CA TRP A 232 -5.81 -19.81 5.50
C TRP A 232 -6.89 -19.86 4.43
N GLY A 233 -6.98 -20.98 3.73
CA GLY A 233 -8.16 -21.38 2.97
C GLY A 233 -9.36 -21.68 3.87
N PRO A 234 -10.53 -22.01 3.30
CA PRO A 234 -11.70 -22.35 4.08
C PRO A 234 -11.49 -23.66 4.86
N TRP A 235 -11.78 -23.64 6.16
CA TRP A 235 -11.68 -24.79 7.04
C TRP A 235 -12.96 -25.61 7.05
N ASP A 236 -12.86 -26.89 7.36
CA ASP A 236 -13.99 -27.76 7.65
C ASP A 236 -14.52 -27.50 9.07
N GLY A 237 -15.12 -26.33 9.27
CA GLY A 237 -15.62 -25.83 10.55
C GLY A 237 -15.44 -24.32 10.69
N GLY A 238 -15.55 -23.81 11.90
CA GLY A 238 -15.41 -22.39 12.22
C GLY A 238 -16.43 -21.51 11.49
N MET A 239 -15.96 -20.61 10.63
CA MET A 239 -16.80 -19.67 9.86
C MET A 239 -17.52 -20.32 8.66
N VAL A 240 -17.20 -21.56 8.29
CA VAL A 240 -17.80 -22.26 7.15
C VAL A 240 -19.08 -22.97 7.57
N SER A 241 -20.23 -22.36 7.24
CA SER A 241 -21.55 -22.96 7.46
C SER A 241 -21.78 -24.19 6.58
N PRO A 242 -22.74 -25.08 6.93
CA PRO A 242 -23.12 -26.24 6.10
C PRO A 242 -23.56 -25.83 4.67
N GLN A 243 -24.19 -24.68 4.51
CA GLN A 243 -24.57 -24.13 3.21
C GLN A 243 -23.34 -23.71 2.40
N LEU A 244 -22.41 -22.96 3.03
CA LEU A 244 -21.17 -22.54 2.40
C LEU A 244 -20.29 -23.74 2.00
N ARG A 245 -20.24 -24.79 2.84
CA ARG A 245 -19.55 -26.06 2.51
C ARG A 245 -20.07 -26.67 1.21
N LYS A 246 -21.39 -26.71 0.99
CA LYS A 246 -21.97 -27.22 -0.26
C LYS A 246 -21.58 -26.36 -1.46
N ILE A 247 -21.52 -25.05 -1.30
CA ILE A 247 -21.10 -24.12 -2.36
C ILE A 247 -19.63 -24.32 -2.71
N LEU A 248 -18.75 -24.39 -1.72
CA LEU A 248 -17.31 -24.58 -1.90
C LEU A 248 -17.03 -25.93 -2.60
N LYS A 249 -17.71 -27.00 -2.18
CA LYS A 249 -17.61 -28.31 -2.84
C LYS A 249 -18.04 -28.27 -4.31
N ARG A 250 -19.11 -27.54 -4.66
CA ARG A 250 -19.55 -27.37 -6.06
C ARG A 250 -18.53 -26.58 -6.88
N LYS A 251 -17.80 -25.67 -6.25
CA LYS A 251 -16.73 -24.87 -6.87
C LYS A 251 -15.36 -25.57 -6.87
N ASN A 252 -15.32 -26.83 -6.45
CA ASN A 252 -14.09 -27.63 -6.33
C ASN A 252 -13.02 -27.00 -5.43
N VAL A 253 -13.44 -26.26 -4.40
CA VAL A 253 -12.55 -25.68 -3.37
C VAL A 253 -12.38 -26.69 -2.26
N GLY A 254 -11.15 -27.11 -2.00
CA GLY A 254 -10.80 -28.01 -0.89
C GLY A 254 -10.95 -27.29 0.46
N LEU A 255 -11.46 -28.02 1.45
CA LEU A 255 -11.52 -27.55 2.83
C LEU A 255 -10.30 -28.06 3.60
N ILE A 256 -9.72 -27.21 4.44
CA ILE A 256 -8.68 -27.60 5.39
C ILE A 256 -9.36 -28.37 6.53
N SER A 257 -8.92 -29.59 6.77
CA SER A 257 -9.47 -30.39 7.87
C SER A 257 -9.02 -29.86 9.24
N ARG A 258 -9.80 -30.14 10.27
CA ARG A 258 -9.46 -29.77 11.66
C ARG A 258 -8.23 -30.49 12.21
N GLN A 259 -7.69 -31.46 11.49
CA GLN A 259 -6.44 -32.14 11.79
C GLN A 259 -5.27 -31.55 11.00
N GLU A 260 -5.38 -31.44 9.68
CA GLU A 260 -4.29 -30.98 8.80
C GLU A 260 -3.91 -29.51 9.04
N GLY A 261 -4.88 -28.64 9.39
CA GLY A 261 -4.59 -27.24 9.64
C GLY A 261 -3.66 -27.01 10.83
N PRO A 262 -3.95 -27.56 12.03
CA PRO A 262 -3.04 -27.51 13.16
C PRO A 262 -1.68 -28.16 12.87
N GLU A 263 -1.61 -29.30 12.21
CA GLU A 263 -0.36 -29.96 11.78
C GLU A 263 0.48 -29.04 10.88
N THR A 264 -0.18 -28.33 9.95
CA THR A 264 0.48 -27.34 9.10
C THR A 264 1.08 -26.19 9.91
N LEU A 265 0.35 -25.64 10.89
CA LEU A 265 0.88 -24.61 11.79
C LEU A 265 2.16 -25.08 12.49
N ILE A 266 2.13 -26.29 13.05
CA ILE A 266 3.30 -26.86 13.74
C ILE A 266 4.48 -27.02 12.78
N HIS A 267 4.24 -27.55 11.59
CA HIS A 267 5.28 -27.70 10.56
C HIS A 267 5.94 -26.35 10.18
N LEU A 268 5.15 -25.28 10.06
CA LEU A 268 5.66 -23.93 9.77
C LEU A 268 6.46 -23.33 10.94
N LEU A 269 6.18 -23.73 12.18
CA LEU A 269 6.89 -23.26 13.37
C LEU A 269 8.10 -24.10 13.75
N SER A 270 8.19 -25.37 13.30
CA SER A 270 9.28 -26.29 13.68
C SER A 270 10.61 -25.96 13.01
N GLY A 271 10.66 -25.06 12.05
CA GLY A 271 11.89 -24.75 11.32
C GLY A 271 12.25 -25.74 10.21
N ASP A 272 11.38 -26.69 9.91
CA ASP A 272 11.59 -27.68 8.85
C ASP A 272 11.47 -27.11 7.44
N VAL A 273 10.92 -25.90 7.32
CA VAL A 273 10.77 -25.17 6.06
C VAL A 273 11.51 -23.84 6.12
N PRO A 274 11.97 -23.30 4.97
CA PRO A 274 12.59 -21.97 4.92
C PRO A 274 11.66 -20.92 5.51
N HIS A 275 12.18 -20.10 6.42
CA HIS A 275 11.38 -19.07 7.03
C HIS A 275 10.86 -18.05 6.00
N GLN A 276 9.56 -17.90 5.94
CA GLN A 276 8.85 -16.91 5.12
C GLN A 276 7.81 -16.22 6.00
N PRO A 277 7.73 -14.88 5.99
CA PRO A 277 6.78 -14.15 6.83
C PRO A 277 5.32 -14.30 6.37
N GLN A 278 5.08 -14.86 5.20
CA GLN A 278 3.73 -15.07 4.66
C GLN A 278 3.61 -16.42 3.94
N TRP A 279 2.57 -17.18 4.28
CA TRP A 279 2.21 -18.45 3.66
C TRP A 279 0.76 -18.46 3.19
N VAL A 280 0.49 -19.16 2.10
CA VAL A 280 -0.88 -19.43 1.61
C VAL A 280 -1.13 -20.91 1.79
N VAL A 281 -2.16 -21.29 2.56
CA VAL A 281 -2.46 -22.67 2.93
C VAL A 281 -3.87 -23.04 2.50
N GLY A 282 -4.01 -24.13 1.76
CA GLY A 282 -5.28 -24.65 1.25
C GLY A 282 -5.46 -24.43 -0.24
N SER A 283 -6.66 -24.68 -0.74
CA SER A 283 -7.01 -24.47 -2.14
C SER A 283 -7.13 -22.98 -2.45
N PRO A 284 -6.70 -22.51 -3.65
CA PRO A 284 -7.01 -21.16 -4.10
C PRO A 284 -8.52 -20.97 -4.15
N LEU A 285 -8.99 -19.79 -3.74
CA LEU A 285 -10.37 -19.41 -4.01
C LEU A 285 -10.54 -19.26 -5.52
N PRO A 286 -11.71 -19.63 -6.08
CA PRO A 286 -11.99 -19.30 -7.47
C PRO A 286 -11.98 -17.78 -7.56
N VAL A 287 -10.87 -17.24 -8.02
CA VAL A 287 -10.80 -15.82 -8.38
C VAL A 287 -11.84 -15.65 -9.48
N PRO A 288 -12.80 -14.75 -9.36
CA PRO A 288 -13.55 -14.34 -10.51
C PRO A 288 -12.51 -13.78 -11.48
N VAL A 289 -12.21 -14.51 -12.54
CA VAL A 289 -11.30 -14.09 -13.63
C VAL A 289 -11.97 -12.95 -14.42
N HIS A 290 -12.92 -12.24 -13.80
CA HIS A 290 -13.53 -11.04 -14.31
C HIS A 290 -12.54 -9.89 -14.21
N GLY A 291 -11.79 -9.70 -15.25
CA GLY A 291 -10.91 -8.57 -15.44
C GLY A 291 -9.49 -8.87 -15.88
N LEU A 292 -8.98 -10.11 -15.69
CA LEU A 292 -7.64 -10.44 -16.21
C LEU A 292 -7.67 -11.01 -17.63
N GLU A 293 -8.76 -11.68 -18.04
CA GLU A 293 -8.89 -12.14 -19.45
C GLU A 293 -9.21 -11.00 -20.40
N ASN A 294 -10.01 -10.01 -19.98
CA ASN A 294 -10.25 -8.77 -20.71
C ASN A 294 -10.44 -7.63 -19.71
N PRO A 295 -9.35 -7.02 -19.16
CA PRO A 295 -9.50 -5.80 -18.38
C PRO A 295 -10.21 -4.75 -19.26
N PRO A 296 -11.07 -3.91 -18.68
CA PRO A 296 -11.71 -2.85 -19.43
C PRO A 296 -10.65 -2.04 -20.19
N ASP A 297 -10.96 -1.66 -21.41
CA ASP A 297 -10.05 -0.87 -22.24
C ASP A 297 -10.07 0.62 -21.86
N SER A 298 -10.96 1.01 -20.95
CA SER A 298 -11.15 2.40 -20.51
C SER A 298 -11.30 2.49 -19.00
N PHE A 299 -10.58 3.44 -18.40
CA PHE A 299 -10.60 3.72 -16.97
C PHE A 299 -10.77 5.22 -16.75
N ARG A 300 -11.43 5.57 -15.66
CA ARG A 300 -11.57 6.94 -15.19
C ARG A 300 -11.21 7.03 -13.72
N ILE A 301 -10.26 7.92 -13.40
CA ILE A 301 -9.72 8.13 -12.06
C ILE A 301 -9.92 9.58 -11.69
N TYR A 302 -10.45 9.83 -10.51
CA TYR A 302 -10.64 11.18 -9.98
C TYR A 302 -9.60 11.49 -8.91
N ARG A 303 -9.18 12.78 -8.84
CA ARG A 303 -8.25 13.27 -7.84
C ARG A 303 -8.56 14.71 -7.46
N GLN A 304 -8.59 14.97 -6.18
CA GLN A 304 -8.56 16.32 -5.62
C GLN A 304 -7.11 16.73 -5.42
N LEU A 305 -6.79 17.97 -5.72
CA LEU A 305 -5.45 18.54 -5.59
C LEU A 305 -5.48 19.70 -4.61
N SER A 306 -4.54 19.72 -3.66
CA SER A 306 -4.37 20.83 -2.72
C SER A 306 -2.88 21.09 -2.45
N LEU A 307 -2.57 22.30 -2.00
CA LEU A 307 -1.21 22.65 -1.55
C LEU A 307 -0.80 21.84 -0.32
N ALA A 308 -1.72 21.59 0.59
CA ALA A 308 -1.46 20.85 1.83
C ALA A 308 -1.01 19.40 1.57
N GLU A 309 -1.61 18.76 0.58
CA GLU A 309 -1.25 17.40 0.19
C GLU A 309 -0.02 17.33 -0.72
N ASN A 310 0.43 18.44 -1.27
CA ASN A 310 1.54 18.53 -2.21
C ASN A 310 2.56 19.61 -1.81
N PRO A 311 3.29 19.42 -0.69
CA PRO A 311 4.17 20.46 -0.12
C PRO A 311 5.25 20.98 -1.08
N PHE A 312 5.72 20.16 -2.04
CA PHE A 312 6.72 20.57 -3.04
C PHE A 312 6.25 21.71 -3.97
N LEU A 313 4.95 21.96 -4.04
CA LEU A 313 4.41 23.01 -4.91
C LEU A 313 4.81 24.43 -4.48
N VAL A 314 5.23 24.63 -3.23
CA VAL A 314 5.81 25.90 -2.76
C VAL A 314 7.15 26.21 -3.45
N ASP A 315 7.78 25.19 -4.01
CA ASP A 315 9.04 25.26 -4.75
C ASP A 315 8.84 25.37 -6.28
N HIS A 316 7.58 25.46 -6.75
CA HIS A 316 7.26 25.62 -8.17
C HIS A 316 6.19 26.70 -8.36
N VAL A 317 6.61 27.95 -8.17
CA VAL A 317 5.76 29.14 -8.14
C VAL A 317 6.08 30.04 -9.33
N ILE A 318 5.04 30.46 -10.05
CA ILE A 318 5.12 31.38 -11.20
C ILE A 318 4.06 32.47 -11.01
N GLY A 319 4.47 33.74 -11.00
CA GLY A 319 3.54 34.86 -10.81
C GLY A 319 2.85 34.85 -9.45
N GLY A 320 3.55 34.48 -8.37
CA GLY A 320 3.01 34.39 -7.01
C GLY A 320 2.09 33.23 -6.75
N GLN A 321 1.88 32.34 -7.72
CA GLN A 321 0.94 31.20 -7.61
C GLN A 321 1.68 29.88 -7.85
N ALA A 322 1.37 28.87 -7.04
CA ALA A 322 1.88 27.53 -7.26
C ALA A 322 1.28 26.94 -8.54
N VAL A 323 2.13 26.29 -9.34
CA VAL A 323 1.74 25.66 -10.61
C VAL A 323 2.18 24.21 -10.59
N LEU A 324 1.32 23.30 -11.01
CA LEU A 324 1.69 21.88 -11.11
C LEU A 324 2.79 21.70 -12.16
N PRO A 325 3.99 21.18 -11.79
CA PRO A 325 5.00 20.85 -12.78
C PRO A 325 4.44 19.88 -13.81
N THR A 326 4.72 20.13 -15.07
CA THR A 326 4.20 19.32 -16.19
C THR A 326 4.61 17.85 -16.07
N VAL A 327 5.80 17.58 -15.54
CA VAL A 327 6.33 16.23 -15.25
C VAL A 327 5.55 15.51 -14.15
N CYS A 328 4.93 16.23 -13.21
CA CYS A 328 4.04 15.65 -12.20
C CYS A 328 2.73 15.15 -12.84
N ALA A 329 2.19 15.87 -13.84
CA ALA A 329 1.04 15.38 -14.60
C ALA A 329 1.40 14.09 -15.37
N VAL A 330 2.60 14.00 -15.96
CA VAL A 330 3.13 12.77 -16.58
C VAL A 330 3.26 11.65 -15.55
N ALA A 331 3.81 11.94 -14.35
CA ALA A 331 3.95 10.95 -13.28
C ALA A 331 2.59 10.40 -12.82
N TRP A 332 1.56 11.25 -12.70
CA TRP A 332 0.21 10.80 -12.38
C TRP A 332 -0.33 9.83 -13.44
N MET A 333 -0.19 10.17 -14.72
CA MET A 333 -0.59 9.27 -15.83
C MET A 333 0.16 7.93 -15.76
N ILE A 334 1.50 7.96 -15.60
CA ILE A 334 2.35 6.77 -15.56
C ILE A 334 2.00 5.89 -14.36
N ASN A 335 2.00 6.46 -13.15
CA ASN A 335 1.73 5.72 -11.92
C ASN A 335 0.35 5.05 -11.96
N SER A 336 -0.67 5.76 -12.48
CA SER A 336 -2.01 5.20 -12.64
C SER A 336 -2.05 4.07 -13.68
N CYS A 337 -1.32 4.19 -14.78
CA CYS A 337 -1.21 3.12 -15.77
C CYS A 337 -0.52 1.88 -15.19
N GLU A 338 0.54 2.04 -14.38
CA GLU A 338 1.22 0.92 -13.72
C GLU A 338 0.33 0.22 -12.68
N ASP A 339 -0.46 0.99 -11.91
CA ASP A 339 -1.41 0.45 -10.93
C ASP A 339 -2.52 -0.37 -11.62
N LEU A 340 -2.98 0.07 -12.81
CA LEU A 340 -4.01 -0.63 -13.59
C LEU A 340 -3.49 -1.88 -14.31
N PHE A 341 -2.18 -1.96 -14.59
CA PHE A 341 -1.57 -3.07 -15.32
C PHE A 341 -0.36 -3.65 -14.57
N PRO A 342 -0.58 -4.36 -13.44
CA PRO A 342 0.49 -4.96 -12.65
C PRO A 342 1.42 -5.86 -13.48
N GLY A 343 2.73 -5.79 -13.19
CA GLY A 343 3.76 -6.53 -13.92
C GLY A 343 4.24 -5.86 -15.21
N TYR A 344 3.73 -4.66 -15.51
CA TYR A 344 4.27 -3.77 -16.52
C TYR A 344 4.88 -2.53 -15.85
N GLN A 345 5.93 -1.99 -16.41
CA GLN A 345 6.62 -0.79 -15.94
C GLN A 345 6.71 0.24 -17.07
N PHE A 346 6.79 1.50 -16.69
CA PHE A 346 6.97 2.59 -17.63
C PHE A 346 8.22 2.40 -18.48
N SER A 347 8.06 2.64 -19.77
CA SER A 347 9.13 2.54 -20.76
C SER A 347 9.24 3.77 -21.62
N ALA A 348 8.11 4.32 -22.07
CA ALA A 348 8.12 5.48 -22.94
C ALA A 348 6.84 6.33 -22.83
N VAL A 349 6.96 7.59 -23.13
CA VAL A 349 5.89 8.56 -23.36
C VAL A 349 5.98 9.11 -24.76
N SER A 350 4.86 9.34 -25.42
CA SER A 350 4.80 10.01 -26.73
C SER A 350 3.58 10.93 -26.79
N ASP A 351 3.63 11.87 -27.74
CA ASP A 351 2.57 12.87 -27.98
C ASP A 351 2.08 13.57 -26.69
N TYR A 352 3.01 13.88 -25.77
CA TYR A 352 2.66 14.65 -24.59
C TYR A 352 2.38 16.10 -24.98
N ARG A 353 1.24 16.62 -24.52
CA ARG A 353 0.78 17.99 -24.79
C ARG A 353 0.25 18.67 -23.54
N VAL A 354 0.58 19.94 -23.39
CA VAL A 354 0.03 20.85 -22.39
C VAL A 354 -0.97 21.77 -23.09
N PHE A 355 -2.23 21.73 -22.64
CA PHE A 355 -3.30 22.62 -23.14
C PHE A 355 -3.54 23.78 -22.18
N LYS A 356 -3.59 23.48 -20.88
CA LYS A 356 -3.71 24.45 -19.81
C LYS A 356 -3.06 23.90 -18.55
N GLY A 357 -2.09 24.63 -18.01
CA GLY A 357 -1.48 24.30 -16.72
C GLY A 357 -2.51 24.28 -15.58
N ILE A 358 -2.22 23.52 -14.53
CA ILE A 358 -3.02 23.52 -13.30
C ILE A 358 -2.35 24.51 -12.35
N VAL A 359 -3.09 25.58 -11.98
CA VAL A 359 -2.65 26.65 -11.09
C VAL A 359 -3.44 26.55 -9.79
N PHE A 360 -2.75 26.63 -8.66
CA PHE A 360 -3.32 26.53 -7.32
C PHE A 360 -3.75 27.91 -6.83
N ASN A 361 -4.91 28.36 -7.30
CA ASN A 361 -5.53 29.64 -6.96
C ASN A 361 -7.05 29.46 -6.76
N ASN A 362 -7.79 30.56 -6.67
CA ASN A 362 -9.25 30.55 -6.49
C ASN A 362 -10.03 29.87 -7.64
N ASP A 363 -9.37 29.59 -8.78
CA ASP A 363 -9.95 28.89 -9.92
C ASP A 363 -9.55 27.41 -9.99
N LEU A 364 -8.87 26.89 -8.95
CA LEU A 364 -8.57 25.47 -8.83
C LEU A 364 -9.88 24.66 -8.85
N SER A 365 -9.95 23.65 -9.68
CA SER A 365 -11.12 22.77 -9.74
C SER A 365 -11.19 21.90 -8.50
N GLU A 366 -12.40 21.64 -8.00
CA GLU A 366 -12.62 20.73 -6.86
C GLU A 366 -12.12 19.32 -7.15
N GLU A 367 -12.22 18.88 -8.42
CA GLU A 367 -11.84 17.55 -8.85
C GLU A 367 -11.23 17.56 -10.26
N TYR A 368 -10.20 16.76 -10.43
CA TYR A 368 -9.56 16.46 -11.71
C TYR A 368 -9.80 15.03 -12.11
N GLN A 369 -10.06 14.81 -13.39
CA GLN A 369 -10.34 13.51 -13.98
C GLN A 369 -9.18 13.08 -14.88
N LEU A 370 -8.69 11.85 -14.68
CA LEU A 370 -7.76 11.18 -15.57
C LEU A 370 -8.49 10.05 -16.31
N ASP A 371 -8.66 10.20 -17.60
CA ASP A 371 -9.16 9.16 -18.50
C ASP A 371 -7.97 8.40 -19.09
N ILE A 372 -7.98 7.07 -18.97
CA ILE A 372 -6.97 6.16 -19.52
C ILE A 372 -7.68 5.18 -20.43
N ASN A 373 -7.24 5.09 -21.70
CA ASN A 373 -7.79 4.16 -22.69
C ASN A 373 -6.66 3.29 -23.24
N LEU A 374 -6.84 1.99 -23.20
CA LEU A 374 -5.92 1.04 -23.81
C LEU A 374 -6.01 1.20 -25.34
N HIS A 375 -4.92 1.65 -25.96
CA HIS A 375 -4.84 1.89 -27.39
C HIS A 375 -4.28 0.68 -28.15
N LYS A 376 -3.25 0.04 -27.58
CA LYS A 376 -2.60 -1.12 -28.20
C LYS A 376 -2.16 -2.12 -27.15
N ARG A 377 -2.50 -3.40 -27.37
CA ARG A 377 -2.11 -4.52 -26.53
C ARG A 377 -1.17 -5.45 -27.29
N GLY A 378 0.09 -5.54 -26.88
CA GLY A 378 1.06 -6.49 -27.37
C GLY A 378 1.45 -7.50 -26.30
N LYS A 379 2.18 -8.56 -26.68
CA LYS A 379 2.65 -9.60 -25.73
C LYS A 379 3.59 -9.04 -24.66
N GLN A 380 4.44 -8.07 -25.00
CA GLN A 380 5.49 -7.51 -24.13
C GLN A 380 5.27 -6.05 -23.78
N ALA A 381 4.35 -5.36 -24.44
CA ALA A 381 4.12 -3.93 -24.24
C ALA A 381 2.64 -3.57 -24.39
N LEU A 382 2.22 -2.55 -23.66
CA LEU A 382 0.92 -1.90 -23.75
C LEU A 382 1.13 -0.43 -24.11
N THR A 383 0.26 0.12 -24.95
CA THR A 383 0.20 1.56 -25.19
C THR A 383 -1.17 2.08 -24.75
N LEU A 384 -1.18 3.10 -23.90
CA LEU A 384 -2.37 3.68 -23.29
C LEU A 384 -2.43 5.17 -23.64
N LYS A 385 -3.61 5.67 -23.99
CA LYS A 385 -3.88 7.11 -24.11
C LYS A 385 -4.40 7.63 -22.79
N ALA A 386 -3.71 8.61 -22.22
CA ALA A 386 -4.03 9.22 -20.94
C ALA A 386 -4.36 10.71 -21.15
N ARG A 387 -5.43 11.19 -20.50
CA ARG A 387 -5.88 12.58 -20.59
C ARG A 387 -6.32 13.08 -19.22
N ILE A 388 -5.80 14.22 -18.80
CA ILE A 388 -6.24 14.92 -17.59
C ILE A 388 -7.14 16.09 -17.98
N SER A 389 -8.32 16.16 -17.37
CA SER A 389 -9.30 17.22 -17.55
C SER A 389 -9.95 17.61 -16.21
N SER A 390 -10.62 18.73 -16.19
CA SER A 390 -11.49 19.16 -15.09
C SER A 390 -12.78 19.79 -15.62
N GLN A 391 -13.75 20.03 -14.74
CA GLN A 391 -14.90 20.86 -15.06
C GLN A 391 -14.64 22.29 -14.57
N SER A 392 -14.87 23.27 -15.46
CA SER A 392 -14.88 24.69 -15.05
C SER A 392 -16.14 25.01 -14.25
N LYS A 393 -16.14 26.12 -13.52
CA LYS A 393 -17.31 26.62 -12.77
C LYS A 393 -18.58 26.74 -13.63
N ASP A 394 -18.44 26.94 -14.94
CA ASP A 394 -19.54 27.01 -15.92
C ASP A 394 -19.96 25.64 -16.47
N GLY A 395 -19.43 24.53 -15.90
CA GLY A 395 -19.74 23.16 -16.31
C GLY A 395 -19.07 22.71 -17.63
N LYS A 396 -18.20 23.52 -18.23
CA LYS A 396 -17.46 23.16 -19.43
C LYS A 396 -16.24 22.30 -19.09
N GLN A 397 -16.00 21.26 -19.87
CA GLN A 397 -14.81 20.42 -19.72
C GLN A 397 -13.57 21.20 -20.20
N GLN A 398 -12.60 21.33 -19.29
CA GLN A 398 -11.28 21.91 -19.56
C GLN A 398 -10.26 20.79 -19.67
N GLN A 399 -9.59 20.68 -20.80
CA GLN A 399 -8.48 19.76 -20.99
C GLN A 399 -7.18 20.41 -20.49
N HIS A 400 -6.38 19.66 -19.70
CA HIS A 400 -5.11 20.09 -19.14
C HIS A 400 -3.92 19.44 -19.83
N TYR A 401 -3.87 18.11 -19.81
CA TYR A 401 -2.73 17.35 -20.35
C TYR A 401 -3.19 16.10 -21.08
N GLN A 402 -2.38 15.65 -22.04
CA GLN A 402 -2.59 14.40 -22.77
C GLN A 402 -1.24 13.73 -23.06
N ALA A 403 -1.20 12.40 -23.05
CA ALA A 403 -0.04 11.62 -23.47
C ALA A 403 -0.45 10.24 -24.00
N GLU A 404 0.43 9.61 -24.77
CA GLU A 404 0.46 8.17 -24.94
C GLU A 404 1.56 7.58 -24.05
N ILE A 405 1.19 6.63 -23.18
CA ILE A 405 2.08 5.95 -22.23
C ILE A 405 2.33 4.54 -22.72
N THR A 406 3.58 4.15 -22.84
CA THR A 406 3.97 2.77 -23.14
C THR A 406 4.54 2.11 -21.90
N LEU A 407 3.93 0.99 -21.51
CA LEU A 407 4.39 0.11 -20.46
C LEU A 407 4.98 -1.17 -21.03
N ARG A 408 5.99 -1.77 -20.40
CA ARG A 408 6.62 -3.03 -20.80
C ARG A 408 6.84 -3.97 -19.62
N ARG A 409 6.91 -5.27 -19.91
CA ARG A 409 7.24 -6.30 -18.92
C ARG A 409 8.74 -6.42 -18.65
N SER A 410 9.57 -5.91 -19.54
CA SER A 410 11.02 -5.89 -19.41
C SER A 410 11.57 -4.53 -19.80
N THR A 411 12.65 -4.12 -19.18
CA THR A 411 13.37 -2.89 -19.51
C THR A 411 13.92 -2.94 -20.95
N LEU A 412 13.98 -1.78 -21.57
CA LEU A 412 14.62 -1.64 -22.88
C LEU A 412 16.15 -1.66 -22.70
N GLU A 413 16.83 -2.23 -23.67
CA GLU A 413 18.27 -2.08 -23.78
C GLU A 413 18.62 -0.64 -24.16
N ALA A 414 19.54 -0.05 -23.42
CA ALA A 414 19.96 1.33 -23.68
C ALA A 414 20.80 1.40 -24.97
N PRO A 415 20.70 2.47 -25.73
CA PRO A 415 21.60 2.72 -26.86
C PRO A 415 23.07 2.80 -26.43
N ALA A 416 23.97 2.87 -27.40
CA ALA A 416 25.39 3.10 -27.14
C ALA A 416 25.60 4.36 -26.26
N PRO A 417 26.62 4.36 -25.39
CA PRO A 417 26.91 5.50 -24.52
C PRO A 417 27.12 6.80 -25.31
N VAL A 418 26.63 7.90 -24.74
CA VAL A 418 26.82 9.23 -25.32
C VAL A 418 28.26 9.67 -25.12
N ALA A 419 28.91 10.15 -26.17
CA ALA A 419 30.15 10.88 -26.05
C ALA A 419 29.85 12.30 -25.57
N ALA A 420 29.91 12.52 -24.25
CA ALA A 420 29.66 13.82 -23.67
C ALA A 420 30.97 14.56 -23.41
N ASP A 421 31.02 15.85 -23.75
CA ASP A 421 32.12 16.73 -23.38
C ASP A 421 31.93 17.21 -21.94
N PHE A 422 32.82 16.77 -21.06
CA PHE A 422 32.87 17.17 -19.66
C PHE A 422 33.92 18.25 -19.37
N GLN A 423 34.61 18.75 -20.38
CA GLN A 423 35.53 19.85 -20.19
C GLN A 423 34.75 21.10 -19.81
N GLN A 424 35.19 21.76 -18.75
CA GLN A 424 34.57 22.98 -18.26
C GLN A 424 35.08 24.17 -19.09
N HIS A 425 34.37 24.46 -20.17
CA HIS A 425 34.56 25.71 -20.91
C HIS A 425 33.44 26.67 -20.48
N GLU A 426 33.81 27.77 -19.81
CA GLU A 426 32.83 28.77 -19.33
C GLU A 426 31.72 28.20 -18.41
N ALA A 427 32.13 27.38 -17.43
CA ALA A 427 31.20 26.76 -16.52
C ALA A 427 30.39 27.78 -15.72
N ILE A 428 29.03 27.58 -15.64
CA ILE A 428 28.13 28.41 -14.85
C ILE A 428 27.72 27.59 -13.63
N PRO A 429 27.99 28.06 -12.39
CA PRO A 429 27.54 27.40 -11.18
C PRO A 429 26.00 27.40 -11.08
N GLY A 430 25.42 26.30 -10.57
CA GLY A 430 23.97 26.17 -10.39
C GLY A 430 23.38 27.21 -9.43
N ASP A 431 24.08 27.50 -8.34
CA ASP A 431 23.66 28.51 -7.38
C ASP A 431 23.44 29.90 -8.03
N ARG A 432 24.21 30.24 -9.03
CA ARG A 432 24.02 31.46 -9.81
C ARG A 432 22.72 31.41 -10.60
N LEU A 433 22.40 30.29 -11.26
CA LEU A 433 21.18 30.13 -12.07
C LEU A 433 19.91 30.26 -11.25
N TYR A 434 19.91 29.76 -10.01
CA TYR A 434 18.77 29.92 -9.08
C TYR A 434 18.79 31.30 -8.39
N GLY A 435 19.98 31.85 -8.11
CA GLY A 435 20.14 33.13 -7.43
C GLY A 435 19.78 34.35 -8.30
N ASP A 436 20.10 34.32 -9.59
CA ASP A 436 19.75 35.37 -10.56
C ASP A 436 18.39 35.16 -11.23
N GLN A 437 17.68 34.09 -10.80
CA GLN A 437 16.33 33.72 -11.27
C GLN A 437 16.27 33.31 -12.75
N THR A 438 17.36 32.90 -13.35
CA THR A 438 17.34 32.16 -14.62
C THR A 438 16.45 30.91 -14.50
N LEU A 439 16.51 30.28 -13.33
CA LEU A 439 15.63 29.19 -12.91
C LEU A 439 14.82 29.64 -11.69
N PHE A 440 13.49 29.60 -11.79
CA PHE A 440 12.57 30.05 -10.74
C PHE A 440 12.32 29.02 -9.64
N HIS A 441 12.83 27.81 -9.78
CA HIS A 441 12.56 26.63 -8.97
C HIS A 441 13.12 26.75 -7.54
N GLY A 442 12.34 26.29 -6.54
CA GLY A 442 12.77 26.17 -5.15
C GLY A 442 13.45 24.82 -4.86
N ALA A 443 13.72 24.57 -3.57
CA ALA A 443 14.61 23.51 -3.07
C ALA A 443 14.29 22.09 -3.58
N SER A 444 13.02 21.73 -3.77
CA SER A 444 12.61 20.41 -4.26
C SER A 444 13.05 20.13 -5.71
N PHE A 445 13.43 21.17 -6.46
CA PHE A 445 13.79 21.11 -7.89
C PHE A 445 15.15 21.74 -8.19
N GLN A 446 15.88 22.20 -7.17
CA GLN A 446 17.22 22.76 -7.35
C GLN A 446 18.26 21.65 -7.49
N GLY A 447 18.29 21.02 -8.67
CA GLY A 447 19.15 19.88 -8.94
C GLY A 447 20.25 20.16 -9.97
N VAL A 448 20.30 21.32 -10.63
CA VAL A 448 21.40 21.69 -11.54
C VAL A 448 22.58 22.20 -10.70
N GLU A 449 23.68 21.43 -10.63
CA GLU A 449 24.90 21.84 -9.92
C GLU A 449 25.76 22.78 -10.74
N ALA A 450 25.86 22.55 -12.06
CA ALA A 450 26.60 23.40 -12.97
C ALA A 450 26.22 23.16 -14.43
N VAL A 451 26.27 24.20 -15.26
CA VAL A 451 26.45 24.09 -16.71
C VAL A 451 27.93 23.89 -16.97
N LEU A 452 28.30 22.78 -17.58
CA LEU A 452 29.73 22.46 -17.85
C LEU A 452 30.23 23.12 -19.13
N ASN A 453 29.40 23.12 -20.16
CA ASN A 453 29.62 23.81 -21.41
C ASN A 453 28.31 24.18 -22.08
N HIS A 454 28.32 25.16 -22.95
CA HIS A 454 27.16 25.59 -23.72
C HIS A 454 27.56 26.23 -25.07
N SER A 455 26.63 26.12 -26.02
CA SER A 455 26.75 26.72 -27.35
C SER A 455 25.35 26.98 -27.93
N PRO A 456 25.21 27.70 -29.05
CA PRO A 456 23.93 27.80 -29.75
C PRO A 456 23.34 26.44 -30.18
N ALA A 457 24.17 25.39 -30.29
CA ALA A 457 23.72 24.05 -30.65
C ALA A 457 23.23 23.21 -29.45
N GLY A 458 23.54 23.61 -28.21
CA GLY A 458 23.13 22.88 -27.01
C GLY A 458 24.01 23.17 -25.79
N LEU A 459 23.83 22.38 -24.76
CA LEU A 459 24.57 22.48 -23.50
C LEU A 459 24.72 21.15 -22.79
N THR A 460 25.65 21.08 -21.84
CA THR A 460 25.80 19.95 -20.92
C THR A 460 25.75 20.45 -19.48
N THR A 461 24.87 19.83 -18.67
CA THR A 461 24.79 20.13 -17.23
C THR A 461 25.22 18.94 -16.39
N ARG A 462 25.75 19.22 -15.21
CA ARG A 462 25.88 18.27 -14.12
C ARG A 462 24.77 18.53 -13.12
N CYS A 463 24.08 17.45 -12.73
CA CYS A 463 22.91 17.52 -11.89
C CYS A 463 23.02 16.56 -10.70
N HIS A 464 22.57 17.03 -9.54
CA HIS A 464 22.42 16.22 -8.33
C HIS A 464 21.15 16.66 -7.58
N LEU A 465 20.28 15.72 -7.25
CA LEU A 465 19.04 16.02 -6.55
C LEU A 465 19.01 15.21 -5.24
N PRO A 466 18.94 15.88 -4.07
CA PRO A 466 18.86 15.21 -2.79
C PRO A 466 17.55 14.42 -2.64
N ARG A 467 17.54 13.44 -1.74
CA ARG A 467 16.38 12.58 -1.52
C ARG A 467 15.22 13.36 -0.91
N LEU A 468 14.08 13.30 -1.56
CA LEU A 468 12.81 13.77 -1.01
C LEU A 468 12.09 12.66 -0.25
N THR A 469 11.47 13.00 0.88
CA THR A 469 10.62 12.07 1.64
C THR A 469 9.27 11.89 0.94
N ARG A 470 8.57 10.79 1.26
CA ARG A 470 7.19 10.58 0.76
C ARG A 470 6.26 11.77 1.05
N LYS A 471 6.38 12.35 2.25
CA LYS A 471 5.57 13.52 2.65
C LYS A 471 5.87 14.73 1.76
N GLN A 472 7.15 14.97 1.43
CA GLN A 472 7.52 16.08 0.52
C GLN A 472 7.02 15.85 -0.91
N MET A 473 7.04 14.62 -1.42
CA MET A 473 6.56 14.29 -2.77
C MET A 473 5.03 14.32 -2.90
N GLY A 474 4.29 14.34 -1.80
CA GLY A 474 2.83 14.38 -1.78
C GLY A 474 2.19 13.26 -2.62
N GLN A 475 1.23 13.63 -3.44
CA GLN A 475 0.49 12.71 -4.31
C GLN A 475 1.27 12.26 -5.56
N PHE A 476 2.50 12.79 -5.80
CA PHE A 476 3.28 12.55 -7.01
C PHE A 476 4.59 11.81 -6.70
N SER A 477 4.47 10.66 -6.04
CA SER A 477 5.61 9.85 -5.65
C SER A 477 6.45 9.38 -6.85
N ALA A 478 7.77 9.44 -6.70
CA ALA A 478 8.71 8.83 -7.63
C ALA A 478 8.61 7.29 -7.52
N ARG A 479 8.35 6.63 -8.64
CA ARG A 479 8.30 5.17 -8.81
C ARG A 479 9.26 4.75 -9.92
N SER A 480 8.78 4.03 -10.94
CA SER A 480 9.56 3.75 -12.15
C SER A 480 9.99 5.04 -12.86
N PHE A 481 9.14 6.07 -12.85
CA PHE A 481 9.43 7.42 -13.33
C PHE A 481 9.58 8.39 -12.14
N ASN A 482 10.61 9.21 -12.16
CA ASN A 482 10.86 10.23 -11.14
C ASN A 482 10.59 11.62 -11.70
N PRO A 483 9.47 12.28 -11.34
CA PRO A 483 9.12 13.59 -11.89
C PRO A 483 10.08 14.70 -11.47
N PHE A 484 10.67 14.63 -10.29
CA PHE A 484 11.59 15.65 -9.81
C PHE A 484 12.89 15.65 -10.64
N TRP A 485 13.44 14.47 -10.96
CA TRP A 485 14.55 14.36 -11.88
C TRP A 485 14.21 14.80 -13.30
N ALA A 486 13.00 14.45 -13.78
CA ALA A 486 12.57 14.85 -15.12
C ALA A 486 12.47 16.37 -15.24
N ASP A 487 12.02 17.07 -14.19
CA ASP A 487 11.99 18.53 -14.14
C ASP A 487 13.40 19.13 -14.24
N VAL A 488 14.31 18.68 -13.36
CA VAL A 488 15.71 19.13 -13.34
C VAL A 488 16.37 18.95 -14.70
N HIS A 489 16.12 17.87 -15.41
CA HIS A 489 16.67 17.64 -16.75
C HIS A 489 16.11 18.62 -17.78
N LEU A 490 14.82 18.94 -17.70
CA LEU A 490 14.15 19.87 -18.63
C LEU A 490 14.49 21.35 -18.34
N GLN A 491 15.02 21.67 -17.16
CA GLN A 491 15.53 23.02 -16.86
C GLN A 491 16.66 23.43 -17.82
N SER A 492 17.34 22.48 -18.46
CA SER A 492 18.31 22.73 -19.54
C SER A 492 17.76 23.60 -20.68
N LEU A 493 16.45 23.47 -21.00
CA LEU A 493 15.80 24.30 -22.02
C LEU A 493 15.68 25.76 -21.58
N LEU A 494 15.35 26.00 -20.29
CA LEU A 494 15.24 27.34 -19.73
C LEU A 494 16.61 28.04 -19.67
N ILE A 495 17.64 27.29 -19.27
CA ILE A 495 19.02 27.80 -19.23
C ILE A 495 19.45 28.24 -20.62
N TRP A 496 19.23 27.39 -21.63
CA TRP A 496 19.61 27.73 -23.01
C TRP A 496 18.79 28.93 -23.54
N ALA A 497 17.49 28.97 -23.26
CA ALA A 497 16.62 30.08 -23.68
C ALA A 497 17.08 31.42 -23.08
N HIS A 498 17.49 31.43 -21.81
CA HIS A 498 18.07 32.61 -21.18
C HIS A 498 19.40 33.03 -21.82
N LEU A 499 20.32 32.07 -22.04
CA LEU A 499 21.67 32.36 -22.55
C LEU A 499 21.67 32.86 -24.02
N TYR A 500 20.78 32.35 -24.86
CA TYR A 500 20.83 32.58 -26.32
C TYR A 500 19.64 33.30 -26.91
N GLN A 501 18.55 33.47 -26.15
CA GLN A 501 17.33 34.15 -26.61
C GLN A 501 16.89 35.27 -25.67
N ASP A 502 17.63 35.48 -24.56
CA ASP A 502 17.27 36.44 -23.50
C ASP A 502 15.78 36.33 -23.15
N SER A 503 15.28 35.12 -22.99
CA SER A 503 13.86 34.79 -22.85
C SER A 503 13.63 33.65 -21.88
N VAL A 504 12.42 33.54 -21.39
CA VAL A 504 11.93 32.42 -20.58
C VAL A 504 10.84 31.67 -21.32
N GLY A 505 10.52 30.45 -20.87
CA GLY A 505 9.55 29.61 -21.59
C GLY A 505 8.70 28.72 -20.71
N LEU A 506 7.57 28.30 -21.26
CA LEU A 506 6.68 27.32 -20.64
C LEU A 506 6.59 26.06 -21.50
N PRO A 507 6.49 24.87 -20.88
CA PRO A 507 6.36 23.61 -21.61
C PRO A 507 5.12 23.61 -22.51
N LEU A 508 5.27 23.12 -23.74
CA LEU A 508 4.17 23.01 -24.71
C LEU A 508 3.90 21.55 -25.07
N LYS A 509 4.95 20.82 -25.48
CA LYS A 509 4.82 19.39 -25.81
C LYS A 509 6.15 18.65 -25.73
N ILE A 510 6.06 17.31 -25.71
CA ILE A 510 7.17 16.38 -25.90
C ILE A 510 6.76 15.37 -26.96
N ALA A 511 7.54 15.27 -28.03
CA ALA A 511 7.25 14.34 -29.12
C ALA A 511 7.43 12.88 -28.67
N GLY A 512 8.51 12.59 -27.92
CA GLY A 512 8.79 11.27 -27.36
C GLY A 512 9.75 11.33 -26.19
N GLY A 513 9.60 10.38 -25.28
CA GLY A 513 10.54 10.17 -24.17
C GLY A 513 10.66 8.67 -23.90
N THR A 514 11.88 8.17 -23.74
CA THR A 514 12.16 6.76 -23.44
C THR A 514 13.02 6.67 -22.19
N GLN A 515 12.67 5.78 -21.29
CA GLN A 515 13.43 5.47 -20.09
C GLN A 515 14.05 4.08 -20.22
N TYR A 516 15.36 4.00 -20.01
CA TYR A 516 16.14 2.77 -20.09
C TYR A 516 16.53 2.25 -18.71
N ARG A 517 16.80 3.17 -17.78
CA ARG A 517 17.16 2.86 -16.39
C ARG A 517 16.53 3.87 -15.44
N PRO A 518 16.10 3.48 -14.25
CA PRO A 518 15.68 4.43 -13.23
C PRO A 518 16.89 5.27 -12.75
N LEU A 519 16.61 6.50 -12.34
CA LEU A 519 17.58 7.39 -11.69
C LEU A 519 17.11 7.67 -10.28
N GLU A 520 17.91 7.22 -9.31
CA GLU A 520 17.60 7.35 -7.89
C GLU A 520 18.00 8.73 -7.35
N PHE A 521 17.30 9.19 -6.32
CA PHE A 521 17.71 10.39 -5.58
C PHE A 521 19.12 10.21 -4.98
N GLY A 522 19.89 11.30 -4.92
CA GLY A 522 21.25 11.29 -4.39
C GLY A 522 22.32 10.77 -5.37
N GLN A 523 21.92 10.35 -6.58
CA GLN A 523 22.86 10.06 -7.66
C GLN A 523 23.27 11.34 -8.39
N THR A 524 24.43 11.34 -9.02
CA THR A 524 24.81 12.39 -9.97
C THR A 524 24.44 11.97 -11.38
N SER A 525 23.75 12.83 -12.11
CA SER A 525 23.47 12.67 -13.54
C SER A 525 24.05 13.81 -14.35
N TYR A 526 24.24 13.56 -15.62
CA TYR A 526 24.60 14.56 -16.61
C TYR A 526 23.47 14.66 -17.64
N VAL A 527 23.25 15.87 -18.13
CA VAL A 527 22.25 16.13 -19.18
C VAL A 527 22.96 16.74 -20.36
N THR A 528 22.85 16.09 -21.49
CA THR A 528 23.27 16.66 -22.79
C THR A 528 22.02 17.05 -23.56
N MET A 529 21.84 18.35 -23.78
CA MET A 529 20.76 18.92 -24.57
C MET A 529 21.28 19.34 -25.94
N ALA A 530 20.56 18.98 -26.99
CA ALA A 530 20.84 19.38 -28.37
C ALA A 530 19.67 20.15 -28.97
N VAL A 531 19.91 21.33 -29.47
CA VAL A 531 18.88 22.16 -30.11
C VAL A 531 18.54 21.61 -31.49
N ARG A 532 17.26 21.33 -31.75
CA ARG A 532 16.73 20.97 -33.08
C ARG A 532 16.37 22.20 -33.90
N SER A 533 15.66 23.12 -33.26
CA SER A 533 15.26 24.37 -33.89
C SER A 533 14.95 25.41 -32.82
N SER A 534 15.11 26.65 -33.17
CA SER A 534 14.80 27.81 -32.32
C SER A 534 14.24 28.95 -33.19
N SER A 535 13.28 29.65 -32.64
CA SER A 535 12.64 30.85 -33.19
C SER A 535 12.40 31.86 -32.09
N ASN A 536 11.91 33.05 -32.40
CA ASN A 536 11.54 34.06 -31.40
C ASN A 536 10.39 33.60 -30.47
N HIS A 537 9.70 32.50 -30.78
CA HIS A 537 8.51 32.07 -30.04
C HIS A 537 8.59 30.65 -29.50
N THR A 538 9.52 29.84 -30.00
CA THR A 538 9.62 28.44 -29.61
C THR A 538 11.06 27.95 -29.64
N LEU A 539 11.39 27.04 -28.72
CA LEU A 539 12.59 26.22 -28.69
C LEU A 539 12.20 24.75 -28.74
N VAL A 540 12.82 24.00 -29.63
CA VAL A 540 12.68 22.54 -29.69
C VAL A 540 14.05 21.90 -29.51
N ALA A 541 14.16 20.98 -28.56
CA ALA A 541 15.43 20.32 -28.25
C ALA A 541 15.25 18.83 -27.91
N ASP A 542 16.36 18.09 -28.02
CA ASP A 542 16.51 16.75 -27.47
C ASP A 542 17.29 16.81 -26.17
N VAL A 543 16.88 16.01 -25.19
CA VAL A 543 17.50 15.97 -23.87
C VAL A 543 17.86 14.51 -23.55
N THR A 544 19.14 14.23 -23.32
CA THR A 544 19.62 12.91 -22.93
C THR A 544 20.22 12.98 -21.53
N SER A 545 19.70 12.20 -20.60
CA SER A 545 20.29 12.05 -19.28
C SER A 545 21.15 10.78 -19.22
N HIS A 546 22.33 10.89 -18.64
CA HIS A 546 23.33 9.81 -18.62
C HIS A 546 24.25 9.91 -17.38
N ASP A 547 24.99 8.85 -17.10
CA ASP A 547 26.05 8.89 -16.09
C ASP A 547 27.38 9.43 -16.66
N LYS A 548 28.42 9.51 -15.83
CA LYS A 548 29.76 10.00 -16.23
C LYS A 548 30.42 9.16 -17.34
N GLN A 549 29.98 7.89 -17.50
CA GLN A 549 30.45 7.00 -18.57
C GLN A 549 29.61 7.11 -19.84
N GLY A 550 28.65 8.04 -19.89
CA GLY A 550 27.76 8.23 -21.02
C GLY A 550 26.61 7.20 -21.08
N ARG A 551 26.48 6.28 -20.12
CA ARG A 551 25.41 5.29 -20.11
C ARG A 551 24.08 5.96 -19.82
N ILE A 552 23.13 5.80 -20.72
CA ILE A 552 21.89 6.56 -20.76
C ILE A 552 20.90 6.09 -19.69
N PHE A 553 20.30 7.03 -18.96
CA PHE A 553 19.13 6.83 -18.12
C PHE A 553 17.84 7.01 -18.92
N SER A 554 17.71 8.14 -19.60
CA SER A 554 16.54 8.48 -20.41
C SER A 554 16.90 9.39 -21.58
N GLN A 555 16.06 9.38 -22.60
CA GLN A 555 16.11 10.28 -23.74
C GLN A 555 14.74 10.91 -23.96
N VAL A 556 14.70 12.23 -24.10
CA VAL A 556 13.54 13.00 -24.50
C VAL A 556 13.82 13.59 -25.88
N SER A 557 12.92 13.37 -26.81
CA SER A 557 13.02 13.88 -28.18
C SER A 557 11.94 14.90 -28.46
N GLY A 558 12.34 16.02 -29.04
CA GLY A 558 11.42 17.09 -29.45
C GLY A 558 10.68 17.68 -28.23
N ALA A 559 11.40 17.99 -27.15
CA ALA A 559 10.88 18.81 -26.07
C ALA A 559 10.72 20.24 -26.59
N GLU A 560 9.50 20.76 -26.55
CA GLU A 560 9.17 22.09 -27.06
C GLU A 560 8.66 22.98 -25.93
N ILE A 561 9.26 24.18 -25.82
CA ILE A 561 8.78 25.25 -24.95
C ILE A 561 8.42 26.47 -25.79
N THR A 562 7.40 27.24 -25.31
CA THR A 562 7.14 28.58 -25.83
C THR A 562 8.18 29.53 -25.29
N LEU A 563 8.56 30.55 -26.06
CA LEU A 563 9.46 31.61 -25.63
C LEU A 563 8.70 32.94 -25.55
N SER A 564 8.86 33.69 -24.45
CA SER A 564 8.22 34.99 -24.31
C SER A 564 8.89 35.84 -23.21
N HIS A 565 9.34 37.02 -23.56
CA HIS A 565 9.83 38.03 -22.60
C HIS A 565 8.72 38.50 -21.62
N ARG A 566 7.44 38.35 -21.99
CA ARG A 566 6.32 38.72 -21.11
C ARG A 566 6.20 37.82 -19.88
N LEU A 567 6.84 36.66 -19.87
CA LEU A 567 6.84 35.72 -18.74
C LEU A 567 7.94 36.06 -17.70
N GLU A 568 8.96 36.86 -18.05
CA GLU A 568 10.06 37.18 -17.13
C GLU A 568 9.60 37.79 -15.81
N PRO A 569 8.68 38.79 -15.77
CA PRO A 569 8.20 39.34 -14.52
C PRO A 569 7.49 38.30 -13.64
N LEU A 570 6.83 37.30 -14.27
CA LEU A 570 6.15 36.22 -13.55
C LEU A 570 7.15 35.23 -12.96
N PHE A 571 8.26 34.93 -13.64
CA PHE A 571 9.32 34.04 -13.13
C PHE A 571 10.07 34.67 -11.94
N ARG A 572 10.14 36.01 -11.89
CA ARG A 572 10.71 36.77 -10.76
C ARG A 572 9.81 36.74 -9.53
N GLN A 573 8.50 36.50 -9.68
CA GLN A 573 7.54 36.29 -8.59
C GLN A 573 7.44 34.80 -8.24
N ASN A 574 8.52 34.23 -7.70
CA ASN A 574 8.67 32.80 -7.40
C ASN A 574 8.38 32.42 -5.94
N GLN A 575 7.73 33.33 -5.18
CA GLN A 575 7.25 33.07 -3.83
C GLN A 575 5.72 33.19 -3.81
N LEU A 576 5.07 32.36 -2.99
CA LEU A 576 3.62 32.42 -2.84
C LEU A 576 3.17 33.78 -2.31
N GLU A 577 2.14 34.34 -2.91
CA GLU A 577 1.45 35.50 -2.34
C GLU A 577 0.76 35.11 -1.01
N SER A 578 0.89 35.95 0.01
CA SER A 578 0.46 35.70 1.40
C SER A 578 -1.04 35.45 1.62
N ALA A 579 -1.84 35.39 0.57
CA ALA A 579 -3.30 35.15 0.62
C ALA A 579 -3.72 33.72 0.20
N ALA A 580 -2.78 32.82 -0.11
CA ALA A 580 -3.07 31.49 -0.66
C ALA A 580 -2.71 30.32 0.28
N VAL A 581 -2.54 30.57 1.58
CA VAL A 581 -2.27 29.57 2.62
C VAL A 581 -3.51 29.28 3.45
#